data_d48557c3dfd1d810cc97490e24246134
#
_entry.id   d48557c3dfd1d810cc97490e24246134
#
_cell.length_a   1.000
_cell.length_b   1.000
_cell.length_c   1.000
_cell.angle_alpha   90.00
_cell.angle_beta   90.00
_cell.angle_gamma   90.00
#
_symmetry.space_group_name_H-M   'P 1'
#
loop_
_entity.id
_entity.type
_entity.pdbx_description
1 polymer ?
#
loop_
_entity_poly.entity_id
_entity_poly.type
_entity_poly.pdbx_seq_one_letter_code
_entity_poly.pdbx_strand_id
1 'polypeptide(L)'
;MYVCSQIIKYHYAMIQIPIESMNLMMLNVGYATHHADWNWQKVSSPFIRIFYIMEGEAMLHLPDKDVRLKPGYMYIIPAFVIHSYECYGVFKLYYIHMYEGFKNEVDMQETFELPTEVWAGNSVKRLFEYVSTQHPDAKLPGPDPKSYDTSAQTSDYVERYMKMALWEKMELRGAMLMIMSHFIREAKPRLWTSDERMK
;
A
#
# COMPACT_ATOMS: atom_id res chain seq x y z
N MET A 1 23.57 -26.48 -4.29
CA MET A 1 24.53 -25.41 -3.90
C MET A 1 24.15 -24.02 -4.45
N TYR A 2 23.59 -23.91 -5.64
CA TYR A 2 23.17 -22.62 -6.25
C TYR A 2 22.01 -21.93 -5.48
N VAL A 3 21.02 -22.66 -5.00
CA VAL A 3 19.84 -22.11 -4.30
C VAL A 3 20.23 -21.50 -2.95
N CYS A 4 21.17 -22.12 -2.24
CA CYS A 4 21.60 -21.61 -0.92
C CYS A 4 22.40 -20.30 -1.04
N SER A 5 23.19 -20.12 -2.12
CA SER A 5 23.96 -18.88 -2.37
C SER A 5 23.05 -17.71 -2.78
N GLN A 6 21.95 -17.99 -3.45
CA GLN A 6 20.94 -16.99 -3.81
C GLN A 6 20.19 -16.52 -2.56
N ILE A 7 19.71 -17.43 -1.71
CA ILE A 7 18.99 -17.08 -0.46
C ILE A 7 19.88 -16.23 0.46
N ILE A 8 21.17 -16.54 0.58
CA ILE A 8 22.13 -15.75 1.36
C ILE A 8 22.32 -14.35 0.76
N LYS A 9 22.43 -14.21 -0.57
CA LYS A 9 22.50 -12.91 -1.25
C LYS A 9 21.24 -12.08 -1.06
N TYR A 10 20.05 -12.71 -1.10
CA TYR A 10 18.77 -12.05 -0.83
C TYR A 10 18.69 -11.49 0.59
N HIS A 11 19.09 -12.30 1.58
CA HIS A 11 19.10 -11.86 3.00
C HIS A 11 20.08 -10.71 3.22
N TYR A 12 21.25 -10.76 2.59
CA TYR A 12 22.28 -9.73 2.74
C TYR A 12 21.90 -8.41 2.07
N ALA A 13 21.23 -8.43 0.91
CA ALA A 13 20.75 -7.22 0.24
C ALA A 13 19.66 -6.51 1.05
N MET A 14 18.76 -7.24 1.72
CA MET A 14 17.71 -6.67 2.58
C MET A 14 18.26 -6.04 3.89
N ILE A 15 19.37 -6.55 4.42
CA ILE A 15 20.00 -6.03 5.65
C ILE A 15 20.66 -4.67 5.44
N GLN A 16 21.02 -4.32 4.20
CA GLN A 16 21.79 -3.10 3.89
C GLN A 16 20.92 -1.87 3.60
N ILE A 17 19.58 -1.98 3.59
CA ILE A 17 18.69 -0.83 3.34
C ILE A 17 18.44 -0.10 4.66
N PRO A 18 18.92 1.15 4.82
CA PRO A 18 18.63 1.93 5.99
C PRO A 18 17.12 2.23 6.05
N ILE A 19 16.49 2.00 7.21
CA ILE A 19 15.06 2.30 7.38
C ILE A 19 14.76 3.79 7.20
N GLU A 20 15.75 4.63 7.43
CA GLU A 20 15.70 6.09 7.25
C GLU A 20 15.49 6.47 5.78
N SER A 21 15.94 5.63 4.84
CA SER A 21 15.76 5.84 3.40
C SER A 21 14.32 5.61 2.92
N MET A 22 13.48 4.98 3.76
CA MET A 22 12.07 4.71 3.46
C MET A 22 11.19 5.87 3.94
N ASN A 23 10.90 6.83 3.08
CA ASN A 23 10.06 7.97 3.41
C ASN A 23 8.60 7.72 3.00
N LEU A 24 7.84 7.07 3.88
CA LEU A 24 6.44 6.71 3.66
C LEU A 24 5.51 7.77 4.23
N MET A 25 4.66 8.33 3.39
CA MET A 25 3.63 9.30 3.77
C MET A 25 2.25 8.67 3.64
N MET A 26 1.47 8.69 4.73
CA MET A 26 0.07 8.30 4.70
C MET A 26 -0.76 9.48 4.20
N LEU A 27 -1.34 9.36 3.00
CA LEU A 27 -2.18 10.39 2.42
C LEU A 27 -3.62 10.32 2.93
N ASN A 28 -4.18 9.14 2.95
CA ASN A 28 -5.55 8.88 3.39
C ASN A 28 -5.62 7.58 4.18
N VAL A 29 -6.56 7.55 5.11
CA VAL A 29 -6.91 6.35 5.87
C VAL A 29 -8.39 6.38 6.21
N GLY A 30 -9.04 5.23 6.22
CA GLY A 30 -10.44 5.13 6.62
C GLY A 30 -10.98 3.72 6.56
N TYR A 31 -12.23 3.62 6.97
CA TYR A 31 -13.04 2.42 6.87
C TYR A 31 -14.14 2.66 5.83
N ALA A 32 -14.38 1.68 4.99
CA ALA A 32 -15.41 1.74 3.96
C ALA A 32 -16.29 0.49 4.00
N THR A 33 -17.58 0.69 3.74
CA THR A 33 -18.52 -0.37 3.41
C THR A 33 -18.96 -0.16 1.97
N HIS A 34 -18.75 -1.16 1.15
CA HIS A 34 -19.19 -1.19 -0.24
C HIS A 34 -20.31 -2.21 -0.42
N HIS A 35 -21.04 -2.05 -1.47
CA HIS A 35 -22.11 -2.93 -1.90
C HIS A 35 -21.87 -3.39 -3.35
N ALA A 36 -22.80 -4.11 -3.94
CA ALA A 36 -22.70 -4.64 -5.30
C ALA A 36 -22.53 -3.57 -6.40
N ASP A 37 -22.63 -2.29 -6.08
CA ASP A 37 -22.38 -1.16 -6.97
C ASP A 37 -20.90 -0.68 -6.98
N TRP A 38 -20.05 -1.24 -6.14
CA TRP A 38 -18.62 -0.91 -6.11
C TRP A 38 -17.86 -1.66 -7.22
N ASN A 39 -18.09 -1.20 -8.46
CA ASN A 39 -17.54 -1.78 -9.68
C ASN A 39 -16.84 -0.70 -10.51
N TRP A 40 -15.56 -0.48 -10.23
CA TRP A 40 -14.75 0.54 -10.87
C TRP A 40 -13.80 -0.08 -11.90
N GLN A 41 -13.76 0.48 -13.10
CA GLN A 41 -12.95 -0.03 -14.19
C GLN A 41 -11.81 0.92 -14.51
N LYS A 42 -10.63 0.34 -14.81
CA LYS A 42 -9.43 1.07 -15.26
C LYS A 42 -9.01 2.20 -14.31
N VAL A 43 -9.06 1.91 -13.01
CA VAL A 43 -8.54 2.82 -11.97
C VAL A 43 -7.02 2.85 -12.04
N SER A 44 -6.43 4.03 -11.93
CA SER A 44 -4.97 4.21 -11.79
C SER A 44 -4.73 5.42 -10.89
N SER A 45 -3.89 5.26 -9.90
CA SER A 45 -3.65 6.30 -8.88
C SER A 45 -2.16 6.60 -8.77
N PRO A 46 -1.76 7.86 -8.50
CA PRO A 46 -0.36 8.22 -8.32
C PRO A 46 0.19 7.87 -6.93
N PHE A 47 -0.49 7.00 -6.20
CA PHE A 47 -0.15 6.52 -4.86
C PHE A 47 -0.42 5.02 -4.72
N ILE A 48 0.21 4.42 -3.74
CA ILE A 48 0.03 3.01 -3.39
C ILE A 48 -1.25 2.87 -2.57
N ARG A 49 -2.08 1.87 -2.89
CA ARG A 49 -3.26 1.50 -2.11
C ARG A 49 -2.96 0.29 -1.25
N ILE A 50 -3.34 0.33 0.01
CA ILE A 50 -3.28 -0.81 0.93
C ILE A 50 -4.67 -1.03 1.50
N PHE A 51 -5.16 -2.25 1.38
CA PHE A 51 -6.45 -2.68 1.95
C PHE A 51 -6.23 -3.72 3.04
N TYR A 52 -7.01 -3.62 4.10
CA TYR A 52 -7.22 -4.71 5.05
C TYR A 52 -8.68 -5.11 4.99
N ILE A 53 -8.96 -6.36 4.63
CA ILE A 53 -10.34 -6.83 4.43
C ILE A 53 -10.92 -7.30 5.75
N MET A 54 -12.11 -6.76 6.08
CA MET A 54 -12.83 -7.05 7.31
C MET A 54 -13.91 -8.11 7.13
N GLU A 55 -14.71 -7.95 6.06
CA GLU A 55 -15.90 -8.77 5.82
C GLU A 55 -16.25 -8.80 4.34
N GLY A 56 -16.84 -9.90 3.91
CA GLY A 56 -17.25 -10.07 2.52
C GLY A 56 -16.09 -10.38 1.58
N GLU A 57 -16.35 -10.32 0.29
CA GLU A 57 -15.39 -10.63 -0.77
C GLU A 57 -15.61 -9.70 -1.97
N ALA A 58 -14.53 -9.40 -2.66
CA ALA A 58 -14.53 -8.69 -3.91
C ALA A 58 -13.40 -9.22 -4.80
N MET A 59 -13.44 -8.90 -6.09
CA MET A 59 -12.38 -9.20 -7.03
C MET A 59 -11.57 -7.94 -7.34
N LEU A 60 -10.27 -8.10 -7.35
CA LEU A 60 -9.31 -7.13 -7.85
C LEU A 60 -8.70 -7.70 -9.14
N HIS A 61 -8.93 -7.01 -10.25
CA HIS A 61 -8.36 -7.35 -11.55
C HIS A 61 -7.12 -6.51 -11.79
N LEU A 62 -5.96 -7.16 -11.80
CA LEU A 62 -4.66 -6.58 -12.15
C LEU A 62 -4.29 -6.94 -13.59
N PRO A 63 -3.31 -6.28 -14.22
CA PRO A 63 -2.93 -6.56 -15.60
C PRO A 63 -2.48 -8.02 -15.87
N ASP A 64 -1.94 -8.66 -14.85
CA ASP A 64 -1.33 -10.00 -14.93
C ASP A 64 -2.14 -11.09 -14.21
N LYS A 65 -3.12 -10.73 -13.38
CA LYS A 65 -3.88 -11.69 -12.56
C LYS A 65 -5.15 -11.10 -11.96
N ASP A 66 -6.06 -12.01 -11.63
CA ASP A 66 -7.23 -11.74 -10.78
C ASP A 66 -6.94 -12.17 -9.33
N VAL A 67 -7.31 -11.32 -8.37
CA VAL A 67 -7.06 -11.55 -6.94
C VAL A 67 -8.37 -11.43 -6.17
N ARG A 68 -8.77 -12.50 -5.48
CA ARG A 68 -9.92 -12.49 -4.60
C ARG A 68 -9.56 -11.84 -3.28
N LEU A 69 -10.19 -10.72 -2.97
CA LEU A 69 -10.03 -10.01 -1.70
C LEU A 69 -10.87 -10.71 -0.63
N LYS A 70 -10.22 -11.18 0.46
CA LYS A 70 -10.86 -12.01 1.50
C LYS A 70 -10.50 -11.55 2.91
N PRO A 71 -11.38 -11.75 3.91
CA PRO A 71 -11.16 -11.29 5.27
C PRO A 71 -9.86 -11.80 5.91
N GLY A 72 -9.23 -10.92 6.72
CA GLY A 72 -8.01 -11.22 7.47
C GLY A 72 -6.71 -11.00 6.69
N TYR A 73 -6.79 -10.64 5.41
CA TYR A 73 -5.65 -10.36 4.56
C TYR A 73 -5.49 -8.87 4.28
N MET A 74 -4.25 -8.47 4.04
CA MET A 74 -3.92 -7.19 3.41
C MET A 74 -3.57 -7.38 1.94
N TYR A 75 -3.88 -6.35 1.17
CA TYR A 75 -3.60 -6.27 -0.26
C TYR A 75 -2.89 -4.96 -0.57
N ILE A 76 -1.92 -5.00 -1.48
CA ILE A 76 -1.22 -3.81 -1.97
C ILE A 76 -1.41 -3.69 -3.48
N ILE A 77 -1.73 -2.47 -3.92
CA ILE A 77 -1.80 -2.10 -5.33
C ILE A 77 -0.77 -0.98 -5.53
N PRO A 78 0.28 -1.23 -6.33
CA PRO A 78 1.32 -0.24 -6.59
C PRO A 78 0.78 1.01 -7.28
N ALA A 79 1.49 2.13 -7.13
CA ALA A 79 1.16 3.36 -7.85
C ALA A 79 1.20 3.12 -9.38
N PHE A 80 0.32 3.83 -10.10
CA PHE A 80 0.19 3.79 -11.56
C PHE A 80 -0.19 2.43 -12.18
N VAL A 81 -0.44 1.39 -11.38
CA VAL A 81 -0.95 0.11 -11.88
C VAL A 81 -2.43 0.25 -12.23
N ILE A 82 -2.78 0.00 -13.49
CA ILE A 82 -4.17 0.00 -13.95
C ILE A 82 -4.86 -1.25 -13.38
N HIS A 83 -5.98 -1.05 -12.68
CA HIS A 83 -6.72 -2.13 -12.06
C HIS A 83 -8.23 -1.87 -12.11
N SER A 84 -9.01 -2.90 -11.80
CA SER A 84 -10.47 -2.80 -11.70
C SER A 84 -10.96 -3.55 -10.46
N TYR A 85 -12.12 -3.14 -9.96
CA TYR A 85 -12.79 -3.79 -8.83
C TYR A 85 -14.13 -4.36 -9.25
N GLU A 86 -14.50 -5.49 -8.66
CA GLU A 86 -15.80 -6.10 -8.82
C GLU A 86 -16.30 -6.62 -7.47
N CYS A 87 -17.48 -6.14 -7.04
CA CYS A 87 -18.09 -6.48 -5.77
C CYS A 87 -19.54 -6.95 -6.00
N TYR A 88 -19.89 -8.11 -5.45
CA TYR A 88 -21.21 -8.71 -5.65
C TYR A 88 -22.13 -8.61 -4.45
N GLY A 89 -21.66 -8.09 -3.32
CA GLY A 89 -22.41 -8.02 -2.09
C GLY A 89 -21.88 -6.98 -1.11
N VAL A 90 -22.11 -7.22 0.17
CA VAL A 90 -21.52 -6.36 1.22
C VAL A 90 -20.04 -6.68 1.37
N PHE A 91 -19.22 -5.65 1.31
CA PHE A 91 -17.76 -5.75 1.41
C PHE A 91 -17.23 -4.62 2.30
N LYS A 92 -16.53 -4.98 3.37
CA LYS A 92 -16.03 -4.04 4.37
C LYS A 92 -14.52 -4.12 4.47
N LEU A 93 -13.87 -2.97 4.46
CA LEU A 93 -12.41 -2.86 4.50
C LEU A 93 -11.94 -1.59 5.21
N TYR A 94 -10.73 -1.65 5.74
CA TYR A 94 -9.90 -0.49 5.97
C TYR A 94 -9.04 -0.23 4.73
N TYR A 95 -8.81 1.05 4.42
CA TYR A 95 -7.91 1.46 3.35
C TYR A 95 -6.88 2.45 3.86
N ILE A 96 -5.71 2.41 3.27
CA ILE A 96 -4.65 3.40 3.37
C ILE A 96 -4.18 3.74 1.96
N HIS A 97 -4.04 5.03 1.68
CA HIS A 97 -3.32 5.51 0.52
C HIS A 97 -1.97 6.05 0.98
N MET A 98 -0.91 5.50 0.40
CA MET A 98 0.45 5.79 0.76
C MET A 98 1.20 6.40 -0.42
N TYR A 99 2.01 7.41 -0.14
CA TYR A 99 2.91 8.02 -1.11
C TYR A 99 4.35 7.81 -0.66
N GLU A 100 5.22 7.45 -1.58
CA GLU A 100 6.66 7.45 -1.35
C GLU A 100 7.19 8.85 -1.60
N GLY A 101 7.82 9.46 -0.59
CA GLY A 101 8.24 10.87 -0.64
C GLY A 101 9.36 11.11 -1.65
N PHE A 102 9.45 12.36 -2.13
CA PHE A 102 10.37 12.82 -3.19
C PHE A 102 11.88 12.66 -2.92
N LYS A 103 12.28 12.26 -1.73
CA LYS A 103 13.69 12.09 -1.34
C LYS A 103 13.99 10.67 -0.90
N ASN A 104 13.30 9.69 -1.47
CA ASN A 104 13.64 8.31 -1.20
C ASN A 104 14.94 7.96 -1.91
N GLU A 105 15.91 7.49 -1.14
CA GLU A 105 17.09 6.82 -1.67
C GLU A 105 16.74 5.39 -2.13
N VAL A 106 15.59 4.88 -1.67
CA VAL A 106 15.07 3.55 -2.00
C VAL A 106 13.62 3.68 -2.44
N ASP A 107 13.37 3.39 -3.71
CA ASP A 107 12.02 3.16 -4.23
C ASP A 107 11.64 1.69 -3.95
N MET A 108 10.56 1.47 -3.20
CA MET A 108 10.15 0.11 -2.82
C MET A 108 9.68 -0.71 -4.01
N GLN A 109 9.01 -0.09 -4.99
CA GLN A 109 8.50 -0.78 -6.16
C GLN A 109 9.64 -1.17 -7.12
N GLU A 110 10.70 -0.37 -7.17
CA GLU A 110 11.90 -0.67 -7.95
C GLU A 110 12.80 -1.67 -7.22
N THR A 111 12.87 -1.59 -5.89
CA THR A 111 13.79 -2.41 -5.08
C THR A 111 13.25 -3.80 -4.80
N PHE A 112 11.92 -3.93 -4.64
CA PHE A 112 11.28 -5.18 -4.23
C PHE A 112 10.19 -5.63 -5.19
N GLU A 113 10.08 -6.92 -5.36
CA GLU A 113 8.87 -7.58 -5.85
C GLU A 113 7.98 -7.87 -4.63
N LEU A 114 7.05 -6.95 -4.35
CA LEU A 114 6.13 -7.07 -3.24
C LEU A 114 5.02 -8.08 -3.57
N PRO A 115 4.66 -8.97 -2.62
CA PRO A 115 3.48 -9.81 -2.80
C PRO A 115 2.21 -8.94 -2.81
N THR A 116 1.27 -9.25 -3.68
CA THR A 116 -0.02 -8.52 -3.75
C THR A 116 -0.89 -8.77 -2.53
N GLU A 117 -0.78 -9.94 -1.90
CA GLU A 117 -1.56 -10.41 -0.77
C GLU A 117 -0.63 -10.88 0.36
N VAL A 118 -0.93 -10.50 1.61
CA VAL A 118 -0.26 -11.03 2.80
C VAL A 118 -1.27 -11.26 3.93
N TRP A 119 -1.05 -12.30 4.73
CA TRP A 119 -1.82 -12.51 5.97
C TRP A 119 -1.46 -11.44 7.00
N ALA A 120 -2.49 -10.82 7.60
CA ALA A 120 -2.27 -9.67 8.48
C ALA A 120 -2.61 -9.93 9.96
N GLY A 121 -3.56 -10.77 10.26
CA GLY A 121 -3.97 -11.07 11.64
C GLY A 121 -4.59 -9.88 12.40
N ASN A 122 -4.91 -10.09 13.68
CA ASN A 122 -5.64 -9.11 14.50
C ASN A 122 -4.80 -7.91 14.96
N SER A 123 -3.48 -8.03 15.03
CA SER A 123 -2.60 -6.92 15.43
C SER A 123 -2.62 -5.79 14.41
N VAL A 124 -2.55 -6.16 13.14
CA VAL A 124 -2.63 -5.21 12.02
C VAL A 124 -4.02 -4.59 11.92
N LYS A 125 -5.08 -5.39 12.11
CA LYS A 125 -6.45 -4.86 12.18
C LYS A 125 -6.55 -3.72 13.18
N ARG A 126 -6.07 -3.92 14.42
CA ARG A 126 -6.10 -2.89 15.48
C ARG A 126 -5.30 -1.65 15.10
N LEU A 127 -4.22 -1.81 14.33
CA LEU A 127 -3.43 -0.68 13.86
C LEU A 127 -4.23 0.16 12.85
N PHE A 128 -4.92 -0.46 11.89
CA PHE A 128 -5.81 0.23 10.97
C PHE A 128 -6.97 0.93 11.70
N GLU A 129 -7.60 0.26 12.66
CA GLU A 129 -8.66 0.83 13.52
C GLU A 129 -8.15 2.07 14.25
N TYR A 130 -7.00 1.96 14.90
CA TYR A 130 -6.37 3.06 15.62
C TYR A 130 -6.12 4.26 14.73
N VAL A 131 -5.37 4.08 13.63
CA VAL A 131 -4.99 5.20 12.73
C VAL A 131 -6.22 5.87 12.11
N SER A 132 -7.21 5.07 11.68
CA SER A 132 -8.44 5.62 11.07
C SER A 132 -9.30 6.39 12.07
N THR A 133 -9.23 6.05 13.36
CA THR A 133 -9.95 6.73 14.43
C THR A 133 -9.24 8.03 14.86
N GLN A 134 -7.91 8.00 14.92
CA GLN A 134 -7.13 9.19 15.31
C GLN A 134 -7.07 10.26 14.22
N HIS A 135 -7.22 9.87 12.95
CA HIS A 135 -7.12 10.78 11.80
C HIS A 135 -8.42 10.81 10.95
N PRO A 136 -9.57 11.24 11.55
CA PRO A 136 -10.86 11.23 10.84
C PRO A 136 -10.89 12.15 9.61
N ASP A 137 -10.07 13.20 9.61
CA ASP A 137 -9.95 14.15 8.49
C ASP A 137 -9.13 13.58 7.31
N ALA A 138 -8.48 12.43 7.52
CA ALA A 138 -7.76 11.73 6.46
C ALA A 138 -8.65 10.80 5.62
N LYS A 139 -9.95 10.77 5.87
CA LYS A 139 -10.92 10.01 5.07
C LYS A 139 -11.02 10.52 3.63
N LEU A 140 -11.32 9.58 2.73
CA LEU A 140 -11.69 9.92 1.35
C LEU A 140 -13.05 10.64 1.30
N PRO A 141 -13.25 11.55 0.33
CA PRO A 141 -14.49 12.28 0.18
C PRO A 141 -15.67 11.40 -0.27
N GLY A 142 -15.39 10.27 -0.90
CA GLY A 142 -16.40 9.35 -1.42
C GLY A 142 -15.80 8.05 -1.97
N PRO A 143 -16.65 7.13 -2.45
CA PRO A 143 -16.20 5.83 -2.95
C PRO A 143 -15.67 5.87 -4.38
N ASP A 144 -15.98 6.92 -5.16
CA ASP A 144 -15.57 7.04 -6.56
C ASP A 144 -14.09 7.41 -6.67
N PRO A 145 -13.21 6.55 -7.23
CA PRO A 145 -11.81 6.85 -7.43
C PRO A 145 -11.55 8.16 -8.17
N LYS A 146 -12.38 8.52 -9.14
CA LYS A 146 -12.25 9.76 -9.91
C LYS A 146 -12.37 11.01 -9.02
N SER A 147 -13.03 10.90 -7.88
CA SER A 147 -13.20 12.02 -6.95
C SER A 147 -11.97 12.32 -6.09
N TYR A 148 -10.94 11.44 -6.08
CA TYR A 148 -9.77 11.58 -5.21
C TYR A 148 -8.43 11.14 -5.81
N ASP A 149 -8.41 10.62 -7.06
CA ASP A 149 -7.22 10.07 -7.72
C ASP A 149 -6.50 11.06 -8.65
N THR A 150 -6.93 12.32 -8.69
CA THR A 150 -6.30 13.32 -9.55
C THR A 150 -4.97 13.82 -8.95
N SER A 151 -4.06 14.30 -9.81
CA SER A 151 -2.79 14.88 -9.36
C SER A 151 -2.98 16.09 -8.44
N ALA A 152 -4.02 16.91 -8.70
CA ALA A 152 -4.34 18.07 -7.85
C ALA A 152 -4.72 17.61 -6.42
N GLN A 153 -5.62 16.65 -6.30
CA GLN A 153 -6.04 16.11 -5.00
C GLN A 153 -4.89 15.40 -4.27
N THR A 154 -4.02 14.69 -5.00
CA THR A 154 -2.82 14.10 -4.41
C THR A 154 -1.91 15.18 -3.84
N SER A 155 -1.73 16.30 -4.52
CA SER A 155 -0.98 17.45 -4.01
C SER A 155 -1.58 18.03 -2.74
N ASP A 156 -2.91 18.16 -2.67
CA ASP A 156 -3.63 18.61 -1.46
C ASP A 156 -3.42 17.67 -0.28
N TYR A 157 -3.41 16.34 -0.51
CA TYR A 157 -3.14 15.35 0.54
C TYR A 157 -1.70 15.44 1.03
N VAL A 158 -0.74 15.59 0.13
CA VAL A 158 0.68 15.79 0.50
C VAL A 158 0.83 17.08 1.30
N GLU A 159 0.20 18.17 0.87
CA GLU A 159 0.25 19.46 1.60
C GLU A 159 -0.36 19.33 3.00
N ARG A 160 -1.50 18.64 3.14
CA ARG A 160 -2.10 18.33 4.44
C ARG A 160 -1.11 17.57 5.34
N TYR A 161 -0.49 16.50 4.82
CA TYR A 161 0.52 15.74 5.54
C TYR A 161 1.70 16.63 5.97
N MET A 162 2.19 17.50 5.08
CA MET A 162 3.32 18.39 5.39
C MET A 162 3.00 19.39 6.51
N LYS A 163 1.73 19.79 6.66
CA LYS A 163 1.26 20.72 7.71
C LYS A 163 0.99 20.03 9.06
N MET A 164 0.95 18.70 9.13
CA MET A 164 0.75 17.97 10.38
C MET A 164 1.85 18.25 11.39
N ALA A 165 1.52 18.14 12.68
CA ALA A 165 2.50 18.21 13.76
C ALA A 165 3.53 17.06 13.66
N LEU A 166 4.72 17.26 14.22
CA LEU A 166 5.78 16.26 14.14
C LEU A 166 5.35 14.92 14.75
N TRP A 167 4.65 14.96 15.89
CA TRP A 167 4.19 13.74 16.58
C TRP A 167 3.17 12.96 15.73
N GLU A 168 2.26 13.62 14.99
CA GLU A 168 1.33 12.98 14.07
C GLU A 168 2.08 12.29 12.93
N LYS A 169 3.06 12.95 12.33
CA LYS A 169 3.92 12.36 11.29
C LYS A 169 4.68 11.15 11.80
N MET A 170 5.20 11.20 13.03
CA MET A 170 5.89 10.06 13.66
C MET A 170 4.96 8.88 13.86
N GLU A 171 3.73 9.11 14.34
CA GLU A 171 2.70 8.09 14.53
C GLU A 171 2.31 7.43 13.22
N LEU A 172 1.95 8.23 12.21
CA LEU A 172 1.57 7.74 10.89
C LEU A 172 2.72 6.98 10.21
N ARG A 173 3.94 7.50 10.28
CA ARG A 173 5.12 6.82 9.72
C ARG A 173 5.39 5.50 10.45
N GLY A 174 5.29 5.47 11.77
CA GLY A 174 5.43 4.24 12.56
C GLY A 174 4.40 3.18 12.15
N ALA A 175 3.14 3.58 12.01
CA ALA A 175 2.08 2.70 11.53
C ALA A 175 2.37 2.16 10.12
N MET A 176 2.80 3.01 9.20
CA MET A 176 3.15 2.61 7.83
C MET A 176 4.31 1.62 7.80
N LEU A 177 5.37 1.85 8.59
CA LEU A 177 6.49 0.93 8.67
C LEU A 177 6.07 -0.44 9.22
N MET A 178 5.18 -0.48 10.22
CA MET A 178 4.62 -1.73 10.74
C MET A 178 3.79 -2.47 9.69
N ILE A 179 2.92 -1.78 8.97
CA ILE A 179 2.09 -2.36 7.90
C ILE A 179 2.99 -2.88 6.77
N MET A 180 3.91 -2.07 6.28
CA MET A 180 4.81 -2.44 5.20
C MET A 180 5.76 -3.57 5.56
N SER A 181 6.12 -3.73 6.84
CA SER A 181 6.97 -4.84 7.29
C SER A 181 6.38 -6.22 6.96
N HIS A 182 5.05 -6.35 6.90
CA HIS A 182 4.39 -7.60 6.50
C HIS A 182 4.64 -7.92 5.02
N PHE A 183 4.56 -6.93 4.14
CA PHE A 183 4.85 -7.11 2.71
C PHE A 183 6.34 -7.34 2.47
N ILE A 184 7.22 -6.57 3.11
CA ILE A 184 8.67 -6.70 2.96
C ILE A 184 9.18 -8.07 3.47
N ARG A 185 8.57 -8.64 4.52
CA ARG A 185 8.93 -9.97 5.03
C ARG A 185 8.79 -11.06 3.97
N GLU A 186 7.81 -10.95 3.08
CA GLU A 186 7.51 -11.90 2.02
C GLU A 186 8.01 -11.45 0.64
N ALA A 187 8.58 -10.24 0.56
CA ALA A 187 9.09 -9.65 -0.67
C ALA A 187 10.35 -10.36 -1.17
N LYS A 188 10.54 -10.30 -2.47
CA LYS A 188 11.80 -10.69 -3.11
C LYS A 188 12.53 -9.43 -3.57
N PRO A 189 13.86 -9.30 -3.33
CA PRO A 189 14.62 -8.21 -3.92
C PRO A 189 14.64 -8.34 -5.44
N ARG A 190 14.44 -7.23 -6.15
CA ARG A 190 14.68 -7.19 -7.59
C ARG A 190 16.18 -7.20 -7.83
N LEU A 191 16.66 -8.24 -8.48
CA LEU A 191 18.06 -8.31 -8.93
C LEU A 191 18.16 -7.54 -10.24
N TRP A 192 18.69 -6.32 -10.16
CA TRP A 192 19.08 -5.58 -11.36
C TRP A 192 20.30 -6.24 -11.96
N THR A 193 20.23 -6.65 -13.21
CA THR A 193 21.43 -6.99 -13.98
C THR A 193 22.24 -5.72 -14.26
N SER A 194 23.56 -5.83 -14.32
CA SER A 194 24.46 -4.68 -14.55
C SER A 194 24.09 -3.85 -15.79
N ASP A 195 23.43 -4.45 -16.76
CA ASP A 195 23.00 -3.79 -18.02
C ASP A 195 21.75 -2.93 -17.88
N GLU A 196 20.91 -3.13 -16.87
CA GLU A 196 19.68 -2.36 -16.65
C GLU A 196 19.92 -1.05 -15.88
N ARG A 197 21.07 -0.90 -15.21
CA ARG A 197 21.43 0.34 -14.49
C ARG A 197 22.03 1.44 -15.37
N MET A 198 22.26 1.16 -16.66
CA MET A 198 22.90 2.10 -17.59
C MET A 198 21.96 2.65 -18.65
N LYS A 199 20.63 2.52 -18.45
CA LYS A 199 19.63 3.13 -19.30
C LYS A 199 18.82 4.17 -18.50
#